data_5a0103b1863256e038f718f7413d3fef
#
_entry.id   5a0103b1863256e038f718f7413d3fef
#
_cell.length_a   1.000
_cell.length_b   1.000
_cell.length_c   1.000
_cell.angle_alpha   90.00
_cell.angle_beta   90.00
_cell.angle_gamma   90.00
#
_symmetry.space_group_name_H-M   'P 1'
#
loop_
_entity.id
_entity.type
_entity.pdbx_description
1 polymer ?
#
loop_
_entity_poly.entity_id
_entity_poly.type
_entity_poly.pdbx_seq_one_letter_code
_entity_poly.pdbx_strand_id
1 'polypeptide(L)'
;MKITSVECYLGQFITMKINTDEGIYGWGEAGLAYGNSFEAAFGQCQDFAKLIIGMDPFDTEKIWEHLHRHTFWGMGGGVVITSAMAAIDTACWDIKGKALGVPVYKLLGGKTNPKLRAYASQLQFGWSDLIQKDNKGEALGLLFDPKDYYEVTKNALRDGYDAIKVDPVFAPTDPDTPLEKIWGSQGTQIRGCYRQHDLQRSVERIAACREAGGPDMDIIVEIHSLLDANTAAELGKALEPLHIMYFEEPTSPENPSNFRHIKQKCDLPLATGERSYTRWGFRQFFEDRTLSVIQPDLCNTGGITETKKICDMAQVYDMGVQIHVCGGPIATAAALQVEAAIPNFTIHEEHNANLKNIFIQAGKYYYKPENGYYTVPDLPGIGQEMTDEFLATCRKVVIRG
;
A
#
# COMPACT_ATOMS: atom_id res chain seq x y z
N MET A 1 9.70 -24.24 18.92
CA MET A 1 8.33 -23.90 18.48
C MET A 1 8.06 -24.48 17.10
N LYS A 2 6.86 -24.99 16.82
CA LYS A 2 6.50 -25.55 15.51
C LYS A 2 5.12 -25.07 15.09
N ILE A 3 4.97 -24.77 13.82
CA ILE A 3 3.66 -24.44 13.22
C ILE A 3 2.80 -25.72 13.20
N THR A 4 1.63 -25.68 13.80
CA THR A 4 0.71 -26.82 13.91
C THR A 4 -0.50 -26.72 12.99
N SER A 5 -0.96 -25.49 12.74
CA SER A 5 -2.07 -25.23 11.82
C SER A 5 -2.03 -23.81 11.30
N VAL A 6 -2.67 -23.62 10.15
CA VAL A 6 -2.89 -22.33 9.53
C VAL A 6 -4.37 -22.18 9.22
N GLU A 7 -4.94 -21.06 9.63
CA GLU A 7 -6.32 -20.69 9.33
C GLU A 7 -6.29 -19.57 8.30
N CYS A 8 -6.86 -19.81 7.13
CA CYS A 8 -6.98 -18.84 6.04
C CYS A 8 -8.40 -18.28 6.02
N TYR A 9 -8.54 -16.98 5.98
CA TYR A 9 -9.82 -16.28 5.97
C TYR A 9 -9.94 -15.41 4.72
N LEU A 10 -11.05 -15.52 4.03
CA LEU A 10 -11.41 -14.68 2.89
C LEU A 10 -12.67 -13.88 3.22
N GLY A 11 -12.52 -12.61 3.39
CA GLY A 11 -13.58 -11.61 3.57
C GLY A 11 -13.27 -10.38 2.74
N GLN A 12 -13.37 -9.19 3.32
CA GLN A 12 -12.90 -7.94 2.70
C GLN A 12 -11.36 -7.96 2.49
N PHE A 13 -10.65 -8.70 3.31
CA PHE A 13 -9.21 -8.96 3.22
C PHE A 13 -8.95 -10.46 3.18
N ILE A 14 -7.76 -10.85 2.76
CA ILE A 14 -7.26 -12.22 2.91
C ILE A 14 -6.32 -12.23 4.11
N THR A 15 -6.75 -12.81 5.21
CA THR A 15 -5.95 -12.90 6.43
C THR A 15 -5.58 -14.33 6.77
N MET A 16 -4.42 -14.51 7.37
CA MET A 16 -3.93 -15.81 7.83
C MET A 16 -3.61 -15.76 9.32
N LYS A 17 -4.04 -16.78 10.06
CA LYS A 17 -3.63 -17.02 11.44
C LYS A 17 -2.77 -18.27 11.47
N ILE A 18 -1.53 -18.15 11.89
CA ILE A 18 -0.59 -19.27 12.07
C ILE A 18 -0.58 -19.64 13.54
N ASN A 19 -0.89 -20.89 13.87
CA ASN A 19 -0.90 -21.43 15.24
C ASN A 19 0.33 -22.33 15.47
N THR A 20 0.84 -22.33 16.71
CA THR A 20 2.01 -23.11 17.12
C THR A 20 1.68 -24.12 18.22
N ASP A 21 2.60 -25.08 18.44
CA ASP A 21 2.53 -26.08 19.52
C ASP A 21 2.72 -25.48 20.92
N GLU A 22 3.16 -24.22 21.01
CA GLU A 22 3.29 -23.50 22.29
C GLU A 22 2.09 -22.58 22.60
N GLY A 23 1.02 -22.63 21.79
CA GLY A 23 -0.19 -21.83 21.96
C GLY A 23 -0.05 -20.38 21.55
N ILE A 24 1.11 -19.98 21.06
CA ILE A 24 1.34 -18.65 20.46
C ILE A 24 0.87 -18.68 19.02
N TYR A 25 0.24 -17.60 18.58
CA TYR A 25 -0.19 -17.46 17.19
C TYR A 25 0.15 -16.07 16.63
N GLY A 26 0.21 -15.97 15.33
CA GLY A 26 0.43 -14.70 14.63
C GLY A 26 -0.53 -14.48 13.49
N TRP A 27 -0.72 -13.21 13.15
CA TRP A 27 -1.55 -12.75 12.05
C TRP A 27 -0.71 -12.21 10.90
N GLY A 28 -1.15 -12.48 9.69
CA GLY A 28 -0.64 -11.89 8.48
C GLY A 28 -1.76 -11.61 7.49
N GLU A 29 -1.48 -10.76 6.51
CA GLU A 29 -2.42 -10.37 5.47
C GLU A 29 -1.76 -10.48 4.11
N ALA A 30 -2.45 -11.10 3.17
CA ALA A 30 -2.11 -11.06 1.76
C ALA A 30 -2.73 -9.79 1.17
N GLY A 31 -1.96 -9.01 0.46
CA GLY A 31 -2.42 -7.84 -0.28
C GLY A 31 -3.54 -8.22 -1.26
N LEU A 32 -3.81 -7.42 -2.24
CA LEU A 32 -4.90 -7.64 -3.20
C LEU A 32 -6.28 -7.36 -2.60
N ALA A 33 -6.40 -6.27 -1.82
CA ALA A 33 -7.70 -5.78 -1.35
C ALA A 33 -8.65 -5.35 -2.48
N TYR A 34 -8.16 -5.35 -3.72
CA TYR A 34 -8.91 -4.97 -4.92
C TYR A 34 -8.72 -5.93 -6.08
N GLY A 35 -9.66 -5.87 -7.01
CA GLY A 35 -9.57 -6.56 -8.28
C GLY A 35 -10.05 -8.01 -8.24
N ASN A 36 -9.70 -8.77 -9.29
CA ASN A 36 -10.26 -10.09 -9.57
C ASN A 36 -9.38 -11.25 -9.09
N SER A 37 -8.32 -10.99 -8.31
CA SER A 37 -7.33 -12.00 -7.93
C SER A 37 -7.52 -12.59 -6.52
N PHE A 38 -8.58 -12.22 -5.82
CA PHE A 38 -8.85 -12.68 -4.44
C PHE A 38 -8.87 -14.20 -4.30
N GLU A 39 -9.63 -14.89 -5.12
CA GLU A 39 -9.75 -16.34 -5.06
C GLU A 39 -8.42 -17.04 -5.37
N ALA A 40 -7.66 -16.53 -6.34
CA ALA A 40 -6.34 -17.05 -6.67
C ALA A 40 -5.35 -16.89 -5.52
N ALA A 41 -5.31 -15.70 -4.92
CA ALA A 41 -4.44 -15.42 -3.77
C ALA A 41 -4.87 -16.24 -2.53
N PHE A 42 -6.16 -16.37 -2.27
CA PHE A 42 -6.68 -17.21 -1.21
C PHE A 42 -6.33 -18.69 -1.40
N GLY A 43 -6.40 -19.20 -2.64
CA GLY A 43 -5.94 -20.54 -2.98
C GLY A 43 -4.44 -20.71 -2.77
N GLN A 44 -3.64 -19.70 -3.17
CA GLN A 44 -2.19 -19.71 -2.98
C GLN A 44 -1.80 -19.70 -1.49
N CYS A 45 -2.51 -18.96 -0.66
CA CYS A 45 -2.34 -18.99 0.80
C CYS A 45 -2.55 -20.40 1.37
N GLN A 46 -3.57 -21.12 0.90
CA GLN A 46 -3.85 -22.50 1.32
C GLN A 46 -2.76 -23.48 0.87
N ASP A 47 -2.26 -23.34 -0.37
CA ASP A 47 -1.21 -24.21 -0.88
C ASP A 47 0.10 -24.00 -0.13
N PHE A 48 0.48 -22.74 0.13
CA PHE A 48 1.68 -22.42 0.89
C PHE A 48 1.56 -22.80 2.37
N ALA A 49 0.37 -22.68 2.96
CA ALA A 49 0.13 -23.15 4.34
C ALA A 49 0.50 -24.62 4.57
N LYS A 50 0.27 -25.49 3.57
CA LYS A 50 0.63 -26.92 3.65
C LYS A 50 2.14 -27.13 3.77
N LEU A 51 2.93 -26.25 3.16
CA LEU A 51 4.39 -26.38 3.07
C LEU A 51 5.12 -25.94 4.33
N ILE A 52 4.48 -25.14 5.18
CA ILE A 52 5.10 -24.58 6.39
C ILE A 52 4.74 -25.33 7.68
N ILE A 53 3.78 -26.27 7.63
CA ILE A 53 3.44 -27.10 8.78
C ILE A 53 4.68 -27.84 9.31
N GLY A 54 4.90 -27.79 10.62
CA GLY A 54 6.06 -28.39 11.29
C GLY A 54 7.33 -27.54 11.23
N MET A 55 7.38 -26.44 10.48
CA MET A 55 8.51 -25.50 10.48
C MET A 55 8.51 -24.65 11.74
N ASP A 56 9.67 -24.12 12.10
CA ASP A 56 9.80 -23.16 13.20
C ASP A 56 9.52 -21.74 12.67
N PRO A 57 8.49 -21.02 13.19
CA PRO A 57 8.17 -19.66 12.73
C PRO A 57 9.28 -18.64 13.03
N PHE A 58 10.26 -18.98 13.87
CA PHE A 58 11.45 -18.14 14.08
C PHE A 58 12.41 -18.14 12.88
N ASP A 59 12.36 -19.16 12.04
CA ASP A 59 13.19 -19.31 10.84
C ASP A 59 12.59 -18.54 9.63
N THR A 60 12.26 -17.25 9.77
CA THR A 60 11.57 -16.47 8.73
C THR A 60 12.30 -16.49 7.39
N GLU A 61 13.63 -16.34 7.37
CA GLU A 61 14.42 -16.43 6.13
C GLU A 61 14.33 -17.81 5.48
N LYS A 62 14.39 -18.88 6.26
CA LYS A 62 14.28 -20.25 5.77
C LYS A 62 12.90 -20.54 5.21
N ILE A 63 11.84 -20.06 5.89
CA ILE A 63 10.45 -20.18 5.40
C ILE A 63 10.33 -19.39 4.09
N TRP A 64 10.81 -18.15 4.04
CA TRP A 64 10.77 -17.31 2.86
C TRP A 64 11.47 -17.96 1.66
N GLU A 65 12.72 -18.44 1.83
CA GLU A 65 13.48 -19.14 0.79
C GLU A 65 12.80 -20.46 0.39
N HIS A 66 12.20 -21.17 1.33
CA HIS A 66 11.45 -22.39 1.04
C HIS A 66 10.27 -22.10 0.10
N LEU A 67 9.48 -21.08 0.38
CA LEU A 67 8.34 -20.69 -0.45
C LEU A 67 8.77 -20.12 -1.80
N HIS A 68 9.86 -19.34 -1.82
CA HIS A 68 10.34 -18.69 -3.04
C HIS A 68 11.08 -19.64 -3.99
N ARG A 69 12.01 -20.47 -3.48
CA ARG A 69 12.88 -21.30 -4.33
C ARG A 69 12.42 -22.74 -4.48
N HIS A 70 11.89 -23.33 -3.42
CA HIS A 70 11.58 -24.77 -3.43
C HIS A 70 10.20 -25.10 -3.97
N THR A 71 9.40 -24.11 -4.34
CA THR A 71 8.07 -24.31 -4.95
C THR A 71 8.08 -24.25 -6.47
N PHE A 72 9.24 -24.21 -7.12
CA PHE A 72 9.48 -24.10 -8.54
C PHE A 72 8.95 -22.78 -9.16
N TRP A 73 7.69 -22.42 -8.97
CA TRP A 73 7.04 -21.21 -9.50
C TRP A 73 7.10 -20.01 -8.56
N GLY A 74 7.71 -20.12 -7.39
CA GLY A 74 7.89 -19.00 -6.46
C GLY A 74 8.74 -17.86 -7.04
N MET A 75 9.79 -18.23 -7.79
CA MET A 75 10.63 -17.25 -8.48
C MET A 75 9.90 -16.65 -9.69
N GLY A 76 9.74 -15.32 -9.69
CA GLY A 76 9.06 -14.62 -10.76
C GLY A 76 7.52 -14.79 -10.77
N GLY A 77 6.94 -15.32 -9.69
CA GLY A 77 5.54 -15.70 -9.63
C GLY A 77 4.52 -14.56 -9.54
N GLY A 78 4.96 -13.34 -9.40
CA GLY A 78 4.07 -12.16 -9.35
C GLY A 78 3.28 -12.05 -8.04
N VAL A 79 2.33 -11.10 -8.01
CA VAL A 79 1.65 -10.67 -6.79
C VAL A 79 0.87 -11.78 -6.07
N VAL A 80 0.25 -12.70 -6.77
CA VAL A 80 -0.53 -13.80 -6.15
C VAL A 80 0.36 -14.66 -5.26
N ILE A 81 1.56 -14.99 -5.74
CA ILE A 81 2.54 -15.78 -4.98
C ILE A 81 3.15 -14.96 -3.85
N THR A 82 3.63 -13.76 -4.17
CA THR A 82 4.35 -12.93 -3.18
C THR A 82 3.43 -12.41 -2.08
N SER A 83 2.13 -12.19 -2.34
CA SER A 83 1.17 -11.82 -1.31
C SER A 83 0.89 -12.98 -0.33
N ALA A 84 0.81 -14.21 -0.81
CA ALA A 84 0.68 -15.38 0.07
C ALA A 84 1.95 -15.57 0.94
N MET A 85 3.14 -15.33 0.36
CA MET A 85 4.40 -15.29 1.12
C MET A 85 4.37 -14.20 2.19
N ALA A 86 3.87 -13.02 1.84
CA ALA A 86 3.77 -11.87 2.74
C ALA A 86 2.89 -12.16 3.96
N ALA A 87 1.74 -12.80 3.77
CA ALA A 87 0.86 -13.19 4.87
C ALA A 87 1.55 -14.16 5.84
N ILE A 88 2.27 -15.15 5.31
CA ILE A 88 3.00 -16.12 6.13
C ILE A 88 4.16 -15.45 6.87
N ASP A 89 4.96 -14.66 6.19
CA ASP A 89 6.13 -13.99 6.76
C ASP A 89 5.71 -13.02 7.88
N THR A 90 4.71 -12.19 7.64
CA THR A 90 4.18 -11.25 8.63
C THR A 90 3.64 -11.97 9.87
N ALA A 91 2.90 -13.08 9.69
CA ALA A 91 2.43 -13.89 10.80
C ALA A 91 3.58 -14.52 11.61
N CYS A 92 4.67 -14.94 10.95
CA CYS A 92 5.86 -15.44 11.63
C CYS A 92 6.56 -14.34 12.44
N TRP A 93 6.67 -13.12 11.91
CA TRP A 93 7.19 -11.98 12.66
C TRP A 93 6.31 -11.60 13.85
N ASP A 94 4.99 -11.69 13.69
CA ASP A 94 4.03 -11.47 14.78
C ASP A 94 4.22 -12.50 15.91
N ILE A 95 4.39 -13.79 15.56
CA ILE A 95 4.73 -14.86 16.50
C ILE A 95 6.04 -14.56 17.24
N LYS A 96 7.10 -14.17 16.51
CA LYS A 96 8.38 -13.82 17.14
C LYS A 96 8.24 -12.72 18.17
N GLY A 97 7.57 -11.64 17.81
CA GLY A 97 7.36 -10.50 18.70
C GLY A 97 6.54 -10.90 19.93
N LYS A 98 5.46 -11.68 19.76
CA LYS A 98 4.64 -12.19 20.85
C LYS A 98 5.40 -13.14 21.77
N ALA A 99 6.17 -14.08 21.21
CA ALA A 99 6.96 -15.03 21.98
C ALA A 99 8.05 -14.35 22.82
N LEU A 100 8.64 -13.28 22.32
CA LEU A 100 9.67 -12.50 23.01
C LEU A 100 9.10 -11.36 23.87
N GLY A 101 7.79 -11.12 23.82
CA GLY A 101 7.13 -10.04 24.55
C GLY A 101 7.50 -8.63 24.06
N VAL A 102 7.89 -8.48 22.80
CA VAL A 102 8.34 -7.21 22.22
C VAL A 102 7.63 -6.89 20.89
N PRO A 103 7.43 -5.62 20.54
CA PRO A 103 6.95 -5.23 19.22
C PRO A 103 7.99 -5.54 18.13
N VAL A 104 7.51 -5.78 16.91
CA VAL A 104 8.36 -6.18 15.77
C VAL A 104 9.44 -5.13 15.46
N TYR A 105 9.15 -3.83 15.56
CA TYR A 105 10.17 -2.81 15.31
C TYR A 105 11.44 -2.98 16.18
N LYS A 106 11.32 -3.51 17.40
CA LYS A 106 12.49 -3.79 18.26
C LYS A 106 13.36 -4.91 17.69
N LEU A 107 12.76 -5.90 17.05
CA LEU A 107 13.47 -6.99 16.38
C LEU A 107 14.12 -6.54 15.07
N LEU A 108 13.62 -5.45 14.47
CA LEU A 108 14.16 -4.84 13.25
C LEU A 108 15.25 -3.79 13.52
N GLY A 109 15.60 -3.54 14.80
CA GLY A 109 16.70 -2.63 15.16
C GLY A 109 16.27 -1.46 16.07
N GLY A 110 14.99 -1.32 16.36
CA GLY A 110 14.45 -0.26 17.22
C GLY A 110 13.82 0.90 16.44
N LYS A 111 13.23 1.84 17.17
CA LYS A 111 12.60 3.03 16.57
C LYS A 111 13.63 4.06 16.13
N THR A 112 13.80 4.24 14.84
CA THR A 112 14.45 5.42 14.24
C THR A 112 13.46 6.57 14.12
N ASN A 113 12.17 6.24 13.93
CA ASN A 113 11.09 7.20 13.78
C ASN A 113 10.06 7.00 14.90
N PRO A 114 10.08 7.81 15.98
CA PRO A 114 9.16 7.65 17.12
C PRO A 114 7.71 8.04 16.80
N LYS A 115 7.53 8.90 15.81
CA LYS A 115 6.24 9.31 15.24
C LYS A 115 6.33 9.23 13.73
N LEU A 116 5.26 8.76 13.10
CA LEU A 116 5.18 8.59 11.65
C LEU A 116 4.21 9.62 11.08
N ARG A 117 4.74 10.60 10.33
CA ARG A 117 3.91 11.54 9.57
C ARG A 117 3.08 10.78 8.55
N ALA A 118 1.81 11.12 8.40
CA ALA A 118 0.91 10.48 7.46
C ALA A 118 0.27 11.48 6.50
N TYR A 119 -0.07 11.02 5.31
CA TYR A 119 -0.86 11.79 4.35
C TYR A 119 -2.26 11.20 4.19
N ALA A 120 -3.23 12.06 3.91
CA ALA A 120 -4.58 11.65 3.52
C ALA A 120 -4.58 11.16 2.06
N SER A 121 -4.90 9.89 1.85
CA SER A 121 -4.77 9.22 0.55
C SER A 121 -6.11 9.04 -0.16
N GLN A 122 -6.08 9.07 -1.50
CA GLN A 122 -7.20 8.78 -2.38
C GLN A 122 -8.33 9.82 -2.32
N LEU A 123 -7.96 11.10 -2.27
CA LEU A 123 -8.91 12.20 -2.12
C LEU A 123 -9.90 12.31 -3.29
N GLN A 124 -9.58 11.78 -4.48
CA GLN A 124 -10.50 11.74 -5.62
C GLN A 124 -11.79 10.95 -5.35
N PHE A 125 -11.81 10.12 -4.30
CA PHE A 125 -13.00 9.41 -3.82
C PHE A 125 -13.70 10.11 -2.64
N GLY A 126 -13.26 11.31 -2.28
CA GLY A 126 -13.71 12.04 -1.11
C GLY A 126 -12.88 11.76 0.14
N TRP A 127 -13.04 12.61 1.14
CA TRP A 127 -12.39 12.49 2.45
C TRP A 127 -13.34 12.96 3.55
N SER A 128 -13.41 12.22 4.67
CA SER A 128 -14.26 12.54 5.81
C SER A 128 -15.75 12.69 5.40
N ASP A 129 -16.36 13.83 5.67
CA ASP A 129 -17.80 14.07 5.40
C ASP A 129 -18.16 14.07 3.90
N LEU A 130 -17.17 14.26 3.02
CA LEU A 130 -17.35 14.24 1.56
C LEU A 130 -17.21 12.86 0.94
N ILE A 131 -16.98 11.81 1.73
CA ILE A 131 -17.06 10.45 1.22
C ILE A 131 -18.53 10.20 0.83
N GLN A 132 -18.80 10.24 -0.48
CA GLN A 132 -20.12 9.96 -1.00
C GLN A 132 -20.47 8.49 -0.73
N LYS A 133 -21.61 8.28 -0.09
CA LYS A 133 -22.13 6.94 0.21
C LYS A 133 -23.30 6.64 -0.72
N ASP A 134 -23.32 5.45 -1.28
CA ASP A 134 -24.52 4.96 -1.96
C ASP A 134 -25.63 4.64 -0.96
N ASN A 135 -26.81 4.23 -1.47
CA ASN A 135 -27.95 3.83 -0.65
C ASN A 135 -27.71 2.59 0.23
N LYS A 136 -26.53 1.92 0.05
CA LYS A 136 -26.07 0.78 0.86
C LYS A 136 -24.93 1.18 1.80
N GLY A 137 -24.53 2.46 1.81
CA GLY A 137 -23.41 2.98 2.60
C GLY A 137 -22.04 2.72 1.99
N GLU A 138 -21.97 2.26 0.74
CA GLU A 138 -20.71 2.11 0.00
C GLU A 138 -20.29 3.46 -0.58
N ALA A 139 -19.00 3.77 -0.48
CA ALA A 139 -18.46 4.99 -1.06
C ALA A 139 -18.59 4.95 -2.58
N LEU A 140 -19.45 5.79 -3.09
CA LEU A 140 -19.58 6.05 -4.51
C LEU A 140 -19.25 7.51 -4.76
N GLY A 141 -18.42 7.74 -5.72
CA GLY A 141 -18.31 9.04 -6.32
C GLY A 141 -16.87 9.48 -6.41
N LEU A 142 -16.43 9.50 -7.64
CA LEU A 142 -15.26 10.28 -8.04
C LEU A 142 -15.62 11.76 -7.94
N LEU A 143 -14.66 12.55 -7.51
CA LEU A 143 -14.75 14.00 -7.60
C LEU A 143 -14.34 14.41 -9.02
N PHE A 144 -15.12 15.27 -9.65
CA PHE A 144 -14.92 15.67 -11.04
C PHE A 144 -14.41 17.10 -11.16
N ASP A 145 -15.00 18.03 -10.41
CA ASP A 145 -14.71 19.45 -10.53
C ASP A 145 -13.54 19.90 -9.64
N PRO A 146 -12.70 20.83 -10.08
CA PRO A 146 -11.63 21.40 -9.25
C PRO A 146 -12.13 21.92 -7.90
N LYS A 147 -13.36 22.45 -7.83
CA LYS A 147 -13.98 22.90 -6.59
C LYS A 147 -14.11 21.78 -5.56
N ASP A 148 -14.43 20.55 -5.99
CA ASP A 148 -14.55 19.41 -5.07
C ASP A 148 -13.18 19.01 -4.52
N TYR A 149 -12.13 19.10 -5.35
CA TYR A 149 -10.74 18.88 -4.91
C TYR A 149 -10.27 19.94 -3.91
N TYR A 150 -10.72 21.19 -4.06
CA TYR A 150 -10.50 22.24 -3.08
C TYR A 150 -11.14 21.88 -1.73
N GLU A 151 -12.43 21.53 -1.71
CA GLU A 151 -13.19 21.23 -0.49
C GLU A 151 -12.66 19.97 0.22
N VAL A 152 -12.34 18.92 -0.51
CA VAL A 152 -11.79 17.68 0.11
C VAL A 152 -10.41 17.93 0.72
N THR A 153 -9.59 18.79 0.12
CA THR A 153 -8.30 19.20 0.67
C THR A 153 -8.49 19.99 1.97
N LYS A 154 -9.50 20.89 2.03
CA LYS A 154 -9.86 21.60 3.28
C LYS A 154 -10.28 20.63 4.38
N ASN A 155 -11.00 19.55 4.04
CA ASN A 155 -11.36 18.51 5.00
C ASN A 155 -10.14 17.78 5.55
N ALA A 156 -9.19 17.39 4.70
CA ALA A 156 -7.95 16.76 5.14
C ALA A 156 -7.14 17.68 6.08
N LEU A 157 -7.04 18.97 5.75
CA LEU A 157 -6.43 19.97 6.64
C LEU A 157 -7.14 20.06 7.99
N ARG A 158 -8.48 20.11 8.00
CA ARG A 158 -9.28 20.15 9.24
C ARG A 158 -9.04 18.92 10.11
N ASP A 159 -8.82 17.76 9.50
CA ASP A 159 -8.51 16.52 10.19
C ASP A 159 -7.04 16.43 10.64
N GLY A 160 -6.25 17.49 10.40
CA GLY A 160 -4.88 17.66 10.89
C GLY A 160 -3.78 17.16 9.94
N TYR A 161 -4.10 16.80 8.69
CA TYR A 161 -3.11 16.41 7.70
C TYR A 161 -2.46 17.62 7.04
N ASP A 162 -1.15 17.58 6.90
CA ASP A 162 -0.34 18.55 6.17
C ASP A 162 0.21 17.98 4.84
N ALA A 163 -0.24 16.78 4.48
CA ALA A 163 0.07 16.08 3.24
C ALA A 163 -1.15 15.32 2.71
N ILE A 164 -1.31 15.29 1.39
CA ILE A 164 -2.41 14.62 0.70
C ILE A 164 -1.93 13.84 -0.52
N LYS A 165 -2.65 12.77 -0.90
CA LYS A 165 -2.48 12.09 -2.19
C LYS A 165 -3.78 12.10 -2.98
N VAL A 166 -3.68 12.43 -4.27
CA VAL A 166 -4.82 12.57 -5.16
C VAL A 166 -4.46 12.15 -6.59
N ASP A 167 -5.35 11.41 -7.23
CA ASP A 167 -5.25 11.08 -8.65
C ASP A 167 -6.15 12.01 -9.47
N PRO A 168 -5.57 12.97 -10.23
CA PRO A 168 -6.34 13.90 -11.04
C PRO A 168 -6.77 13.33 -12.39
N VAL A 169 -6.24 12.16 -12.79
CA VAL A 169 -6.50 11.50 -14.10
C VAL A 169 -7.59 10.44 -13.97
N PHE A 170 -7.73 9.83 -12.80
CA PHE A 170 -8.65 8.72 -12.58
C PHE A 170 -10.11 9.09 -12.87
N ALA A 171 -10.56 10.27 -12.44
CA ALA A 171 -11.88 10.78 -12.76
C ALA A 171 -11.90 11.35 -14.19
N PRO A 172 -12.81 10.89 -15.06
CA PRO A 172 -12.94 11.43 -16.40
C PRO A 172 -13.28 12.93 -16.37
N THR A 173 -13.03 13.60 -17.46
CA THR A 173 -13.36 15.03 -17.59
C THR A 173 -14.87 15.25 -17.73
N ASP A 174 -15.56 14.28 -18.33
CA ASP A 174 -17.02 14.28 -18.48
C ASP A 174 -17.64 13.50 -17.32
N PRO A 175 -18.41 14.14 -16.41
CA PRO A 175 -19.09 13.49 -15.29
C PRO A 175 -20.14 12.47 -15.71
N ASP A 176 -20.68 12.58 -16.93
CA ASP A 176 -21.66 11.63 -17.47
C ASP A 176 -21.01 10.34 -18.00
N THR A 177 -19.68 10.22 -17.90
CA THR A 177 -18.98 8.99 -18.29
C THR A 177 -19.43 7.82 -17.41
N PRO A 178 -19.95 6.73 -17.99
CA PRO A 178 -20.41 5.57 -17.23
C PRO A 178 -19.31 4.98 -16.34
N LEU A 179 -19.65 4.62 -15.09
CA LEU A 179 -18.69 4.09 -14.09
C LEU A 179 -17.92 2.87 -14.58
N GLU A 180 -18.55 2.02 -15.38
CA GLU A 180 -17.91 0.86 -15.99
C GLU A 180 -16.78 1.21 -16.98
N LYS A 181 -16.72 2.46 -17.42
CA LYS A 181 -15.64 2.99 -18.27
C LYS A 181 -14.53 3.66 -17.45
N ILE A 182 -14.76 3.89 -16.17
CA ILE A 182 -13.82 4.57 -15.28
C ILE A 182 -12.84 3.57 -14.66
N TRP A 183 -13.31 2.38 -14.28
CA TRP A 183 -12.47 1.36 -13.66
C TRP A 183 -11.75 0.47 -14.67
N GLY A 184 -10.49 0.69 -14.77
CA GLY A 184 -9.36 -0.16 -15.02
C GLY A 184 -9.29 -1.06 -16.24
N SER A 185 -10.21 -1.85 -16.53
CA SER A 185 -10.00 -2.87 -17.57
C SER A 185 -10.54 -2.47 -18.95
N GLN A 186 -11.26 -1.37 -19.05
CA GLN A 186 -12.08 -1.12 -20.23
C GLN A 186 -11.78 0.17 -20.98
N GLY A 187 -10.57 0.71 -20.88
CA GLY A 187 -10.14 1.71 -21.84
C GLY A 187 -9.88 3.11 -21.29
N THR A 188 -9.70 3.25 -20.00
CA THR A 188 -9.21 4.51 -19.39
C THR A 188 -7.70 4.69 -19.51
N GLN A 189 -6.97 3.69 -20.01
CA GLN A 189 -5.55 3.89 -20.33
C GLN A 189 -5.41 4.88 -21.49
N ILE A 190 -4.87 6.03 -21.15
CA ILE A 190 -4.56 7.08 -22.11
C ILE A 190 -3.23 6.75 -22.77
N ARG A 191 -3.24 6.45 -24.06
CA ARG A 191 -2.06 6.07 -24.82
C ARG A 191 -1.84 7.00 -26.00
N GLY A 192 -0.61 7.49 -26.10
CA GLY A 192 -0.12 8.23 -27.26
C GLY A 192 -0.46 9.72 -27.29
N CYS A 193 -1.63 10.13 -26.89
CA CYS A 193 -2.04 11.52 -26.82
C CYS A 193 -3.02 11.78 -25.68
N TYR A 194 -2.64 12.66 -24.78
CA TYR A 194 -3.58 13.23 -23.81
C TYR A 194 -4.23 14.46 -24.43
N ARG A 195 -5.55 14.49 -24.50
CA ARG A 195 -6.21 15.67 -25.06
C ARG A 195 -5.90 16.88 -24.19
N GLN A 196 -5.63 18.02 -24.83
CA GLN A 196 -5.29 19.27 -24.14
C GLN A 196 -6.30 19.65 -23.04
N HIS A 197 -7.58 19.40 -23.29
CA HIS A 197 -8.64 19.64 -22.33
C HIS A 197 -8.52 18.74 -21.08
N ASP A 198 -8.17 17.46 -21.24
CA ASP A 198 -8.02 16.51 -20.12
C ASP A 198 -6.77 16.81 -19.31
N LEU A 199 -5.67 17.16 -19.99
CA LEU A 199 -4.44 17.61 -19.34
C LEU A 199 -4.69 18.86 -18.49
N GLN A 200 -5.34 19.86 -19.07
CA GLN A 200 -5.66 21.10 -18.37
C GLN A 200 -6.57 20.84 -17.15
N ARG A 201 -7.60 20.00 -17.28
CA ARG A 201 -8.47 19.63 -16.17
C ARG A 201 -7.70 18.95 -15.05
N SER A 202 -6.76 18.06 -15.38
CA SER A 202 -5.90 17.41 -14.36
C SER A 202 -5.05 18.43 -13.62
N VAL A 203 -4.47 19.39 -14.31
CA VAL A 203 -3.70 20.49 -13.69
C VAL A 203 -4.59 21.37 -12.81
N GLU A 204 -5.81 21.73 -13.26
CA GLU A 204 -6.77 22.54 -12.49
C GLU A 204 -7.17 21.86 -11.17
N ARG A 205 -7.35 20.53 -11.18
CA ARG A 205 -7.64 19.74 -9.98
C ARG A 205 -6.52 19.87 -8.93
N ILE A 206 -5.26 19.73 -9.37
CA ILE A 206 -4.10 19.85 -8.46
C ILE A 206 -3.89 21.31 -8.03
N ALA A 207 -4.13 22.28 -8.92
CA ALA A 207 -4.07 23.69 -8.57
C ALA A 207 -5.10 24.05 -7.48
N ALA A 208 -6.30 23.47 -7.54
CA ALA A 208 -7.33 23.64 -6.51
C ALA A 208 -6.89 23.04 -5.15
N CYS A 209 -6.23 21.87 -5.16
CA CYS A 209 -5.62 21.32 -3.94
C CYS A 209 -4.54 22.27 -3.38
N ARG A 210 -3.67 22.81 -4.24
CA ARG A 210 -2.62 23.76 -3.84
C ARG A 210 -3.20 25.05 -3.27
N GLU A 211 -4.24 25.59 -3.89
CA GLU A 211 -4.96 26.76 -3.39
C GLU A 211 -5.57 26.51 -1.99
N ALA A 212 -6.21 25.37 -1.80
CA ALA A 212 -6.83 24.99 -0.54
C ALA A 212 -5.81 24.72 0.57
N GLY A 213 -4.70 24.02 0.22
CA GLY A 213 -3.67 23.60 1.15
C GLY A 213 -2.67 24.69 1.50
N GLY A 214 -2.51 25.68 0.62
CA GLY A 214 -1.47 26.70 0.77
C GLY A 214 -0.08 26.18 0.40
N PRO A 215 0.98 27.00 0.57
CA PRO A 215 2.34 26.67 0.12
C PRO A 215 2.99 25.52 0.91
N ASP A 216 2.58 25.31 2.15
CA ASP A 216 3.20 24.37 3.09
C ASP A 216 2.59 22.96 3.00
N MET A 217 1.50 22.79 2.25
CA MET A 217 0.87 21.47 2.02
C MET A 217 1.72 20.62 1.07
N ASP A 218 2.12 19.44 1.50
CA ASP A 218 2.68 18.46 0.58
C ASP A 218 1.59 17.78 -0.25
N ILE A 219 1.74 17.79 -1.58
CA ILE A 219 0.79 17.18 -2.50
C ILE A 219 1.47 16.05 -3.25
N ILE A 220 0.98 14.84 -3.09
CA ILE A 220 1.37 13.66 -3.86
C ILE A 220 0.38 13.53 -5.01
N VAL A 221 0.88 13.45 -6.23
CA VAL A 221 0.06 13.22 -7.42
C VAL A 221 0.24 11.78 -7.87
N GLU A 222 -0.83 11.01 -7.79
CA GLU A 222 -0.92 9.62 -8.20
C GLU A 222 -1.53 9.49 -9.60
N ILE A 223 -1.08 8.54 -10.40
CA ILE A 223 -1.63 8.28 -11.75
C ILE A 223 -2.05 6.82 -11.94
N HIS A 224 -1.78 5.93 -10.96
CA HIS A 224 -2.09 4.50 -11.04
C HIS A 224 -1.67 3.84 -12.37
N SER A 225 -0.54 4.23 -12.93
CA SER A 225 -0.02 3.69 -14.21
C SER A 225 -0.94 3.90 -15.43
N LEU A 226 -1.87 4.85 -15.38
CA LEU A 226 -2.87 5.07 -16.44
C LEU A 226 -2.30 5.71 -17.70
N LEU A 227 -1.13 6.38 -17.62
CA LEU A 227 -0.55 7.09 -18.74
C LEU A 227 0.62 6.32 -19.39
N ASP A 228 0.84 6.56 -20.67
CA ASP A 228 2.12 6.24 -21.31
C ASP A 228 3.20 7.24 -20.92
N ALA A 229 4.47 6.90 -21.18
CA ALA A 229 5.61 7.68 -20.73
C ALA A 229 5.67 9.10 -21.31
N ASN A 230 5.21 9.32 -22.55
CA ASN A 230 5.21 10.66 -23.16
C ASN A 230 4.12 11.54 -22.55
N THR A 231 2.92 11.00 -22.44
CA THR A 231 1.78 11.67 -21.81
C THR A 231 2.05 11.99 -20.34
N ALA A 232 2.68 11.06 -19.62
CA ALA A 232 3.10 11.27 -18.23
C ALA A 232 4.15 12.39 -18.11
N ALA A 233 5.11 12.44 -19.02
CA ALA A 233 6.12 13.50 -19.04
C ALA A 233 5.49 14.87 -19.34
N GLU A 234 4.51 14.95 -20.24
CA GLU A 234 3.78 16.18 -20.58
C GLU A 234 2.97 16.69 -19.38
N LEU A 235 2.22 15.79 -18.70
CA LEU A 235 1.49 16.14 -17.48
C LEU A 235 2.46 16.55 -16.36
N GLY A 236 3.55 15.80 -16.15
CA GLY A 236 4.56 16.11 -15.15
C GLY A 236 5.14 17.51 -15.35
N LYS A 237 5.47 17.88 -16.60
CA LYS A 237 5.93 19.23 -16.94
C LYS A 237 4.91 20.32 -16.61
N ALA A 238 3.64 20.07 -16.84
CA ALA A 238 2.56 21.00 -16.52
C ALA A 238 2.32 21.15 -15.01
N LEU A 239 2.68 20.14 -14.21
CA LEU A 239 2.54 20.12 -12.74
C LEU A 239 3.72 20.78 -12.00
N GLU A 240 4.90 20.96 -12.64
CA GLU A 240 6.09 21.57 -12.00
C GLU A 240 5.81 22.87 -11.25
N PRO A 241 5.02 23.84 -11.80
CA PRO A 241 4.72 25.09 -11.11
C PRO A 241 3.91 24.93 -9.81
N LEU A 242 3.31 23.76 -9.59
CA LEU A 242 2.49 23.47 -8.42
C LEU A 242 3.29 22.89 -7.25
N HIS A 243 4.61 22.67 -7.42
CA HIS A 243 5.51 22.19 -6.36
C HIS A 243 5.00 20.96 -5.62
N ILE A 244 4.65 19.91 -6.37
CA ILE A 244 4.20 18.64 -5.80
C ILE A 244 5.35 17.90 -5.10
N MET A 245 5.03 17.11 -4.05
CA MET A 245 6.02 16.36 -3.28
C MET A 245 6.69 15.28 -4.13
N TYR A 246 5.89 14.46 -4.80
CA TYR A 246 6.34 13.50 -5.82
C TYR A 246 5.20 13.06 -6.73
N PHE A 247 5.57 12.51 -7.88
CA PHE A 247 4.72 12.02 -8.94
C PHE A 247 4.74 10.49 -8.93
N GLU A 248 3.67 9.88 -8.41
CA GLU A 248 3.54 8.46 -8.15
C GLU A 248 2.95 7.74 -9.37
N GLU A 249 3.54 6.60 -9.70
CA GLU A 249 3.12 5.71 -10.80
C GLU A 249 2.71 6.46 -12.09
N PRO A 250 3.54 7.38 -12.57
CA PRO A 250 3.19 8.17 -13.77
C PRO A 250 2.96 7.29 -15.00
N THR A 251 3.55 6.09 -15.02
CA THR A 251 3.41 5.07 -16.06
C THR A 251 3.64 3.68 -15.47
N SER A 252 3.34 2.61 -16.24
CA SER A 252 3.54 1.24 -15.78
C SER A 252 5.00 0.97 -15.36
N PRO A 253 5.23 0.40 -14.16
CA PRO A 253 6.55 0.03 -13.68
C PRO A 253 7.14 -1.22 -14.39
N GLU A 254 6.36 -1.91 -15.22
CA GLU A 254 6.83 -3.08 -15.98
C GLU A 254 8.02 -2.75 -16.89
N ASN A 255 8.14 -1.48 -17.30
CA ASN A 255 9.28 -1.00 -18.05
C ASN A 255 9.98 0.18 -17.34
N PRO A 256 10.98 -0.08 -16.47
CA PRO A 256 11.70 0.96 -15.74
C PRO A 256 12.35 2.03 -16.62
N SER A 257 12.66 1.72 -17.90
CA SER A 257 13.23 2.73 -18.82
C SER A 257 12.26 3.89 -19.13
N ASN A 258 10.96 3.67 -18.98
CA ASN A 258 9.97 4.73 -19.13
C ASN A 258 10.11 5.80 -18.03
N PHE A 259 10.48 5.41 -16.83
CA PHE A 259 10.75 6.36 -15.73
C PHE A 259 11.98 7.22 -16.05
N ARG A 260 13.04 6.65 -16.67
CA ARG A 260 14.18 7.45 -17.15
C ARG A 260 13.75 8.47 -18.21
N HIS A 261 12.88 8.07 -19.14
CA HIS A 261 12.36 8.97 -20.16
C HIS A 261 11.58 10.14 -19.52
N ILE A 262 10.70 9.85 -18.56
CA ILE A 262 9.95 10.89 -17.84
C ILE A 262 10.92 11.81 -17.09
N LYS A 263 11.89 11.25 -16.34
CA LYS A 263 12.87 12.01 -15.57
C LYS A 263 13.75 12.95 -16.42
N GLN A 264 13.95 12.62 -17.70
CA GLN A 264 14.66 13.49 -18.66
C GLN A 264 13.80 14.65 -19.18
N LYS A 265 12.49 14.61 -18.99
CA LYS A 265 11.53 15.56 -19.54
C LYS A 265 10.92 16.49 -18.48
N CYS A 266 10.84 16.05 -17.23
CA CYS A 266 10.33 16.85 -16.12
C CYS A 266 11.20 16.69 -14.88
N ASP A 267 11.25 17.74 -14.04
CA ASP A 267 12.11 17.81 -12.87
C ASP A 267 11.43 17.31 -11.59
N LEU A 268 10.22 16.73 -11.70
CA LEU A 268 9.49 16.22 -10.54
C LEU A 268 10.21 15.02 -9.90
N PRO A 269 10.21 14.91 -8.57
CA PRO A 269 10.53 13.66 -7.90
C PRO A 269 9.56 12.56 -8.33
N LEU A 270 10.07 11.37 -8.71
CA LEU A 270 9.25 10.24 -9.12
C LEU A 270 9.15 9.20 -8.02
N ALA A 271 8.02 8.50 -7.93
CA ALA A 271 7.80 7.40 -7.04
C ALA A 271 7.05 6.24 -7.73
N THR A 272 7.30 5.01 -7.30
CA THR A 272 6.55 3.79 -7.64
C THR A 272 6.95 2.65 -6.72
N GLY A 273 6.18 1.57 -6.71
CA GLY A 273 6.57 0.37 -5.99
C GLY A 273 5.43 -0.58 -5.63
N GLU A 274 4.19 -0.16 -5.59
CA GLU A 274 3.05 -1.01 -5.22
C GLU A 274 2.87 -2.23 -6.14
N ARG A 275 3.29 -2.10 -7.42
CA ARG A 275 3.28 -3.17 -8.43
C ARG A 275 4.65 -3.79 -8.69
N SER A 276 5.64 -3.53 -7.81
CA SER A 276 6.97 -4.14 -7.86
C SER A 276 7.10 -5.16 -6.73
N TYR A 277 7.50 -6.38 -7.05
CA TYR A 277 7.54 -7.46 -6.08
C TYR A 277 8.96 -7.97 -5.88
N THR A 278 9.30 -8.25 -4.63
CA THR A 278 10.62 -8.67 -4.17
C THR A 278 11.73 -7.67 -4.52
N ARG A 279 12.91 -7.80 -3.89
CA ARG A 279 14.08 -6.95 -4.16
C ARG A 279 14.52 -6.95 -5.63
N TRP A 280 14.24 -8.01 -6.36
CA TRP A 280 14.58 -8.11 -7.78
C TRP A 280 13.71 -7.21 -8.65
N GLY A 281 12.44 -7.02 -8.31
CA GLY A 281 11.54 -6.08 -8.99
C GLY A 281 11.96 -4.62 -8.81
N PHE A 282 12.56 -4.29 -7.67
CA PHE A 282 13.06 -2.92 -7.40
C PHE A 282 14.45 -2.64 -7.96
N ARG A 283 15.25 -3.68 -8.25
CA ARG A 283 16.67 -3.56 -8.59
C ARG A 283 16.94 -2.54 -9.69
N GLN A 284 16.21 -2.58 -10.79
CA GLN A 284 16.44 -1.70 -11.93
C GLN A 284 16.24 -0.23 -11.57
N PHE A 285 15.23 0.08 -10.75
CA PHE A 285 14.99 1.45 -10.29
C PHE A 285 16.13 1.99 -9.44
N PHE A 286 16.74 1.15 -8.60
CA PHE A 286 17.92 1.51 -7.82
C PHE A 286 19.11 1.81 -8.72
N GLU A 287 19.44 0.92 -9.64
CA GLU A 287 20.56 1.06 -10.57
C GLU A 287 20.41 2.28 -11.47
N ASP A 288 19.19 2.59 -11.93
CA ASP A 288 18.89 3.73 -12.79
C ASP A 288 18.78 5.06 -12.03
N ARG A 289 18.63 5.04 -10.70
CA ARG A 289 18.43 6.24 -9.85
C ARG A 289 17.32 7.15 -10.34
N THR A 290 16.23 6.58 -10.83
CA THR A 290 15.12 7.34 -11.40
C THR A 290 14.11 7.81 -10.36
N LEU A 291 14.04 7.11 -9.24
CA LEU A 291 13.08 7.40 -8.17
C LEU A 291 13.69 8.23 -7.06
N SER A 292 12.89 9.10 -6.46
CA SER A 292 13.19 9.77 -5.19
C SER A 292 12.61 9.01 -4.01
N VAL A 293 11.48 8.34 -4.22
CA VAL A 293 10.78 7.54 -3.20
C VAL A 293 10.40 6.18 -3.80
N ILE A 294 10.63 5.11 -3.06
CA ILE A 294 10.10 3.78 -3.38
C ILE A 294 8.90 3.46 -2.50
N GLN A 295 7.95 2.69 -3.05
CA GLN A 295 6.67 2.43 -2.43
C GLN A 295 6.33 0.93 -2.37
N PRO A 296 7.16 0.10 -1.70
CA PRO A 296 6.86 -1.32 -1.58
C PRO A 296 5.59 -1.52 -0.75
N ASP A 297 4.68 -2.35 -1.22
CA ASP A 297 3.56 -2.84 -0.41
C ASP A 297 3.99 -4.08 0.36
N LEU A 298 4.02 -4.01 1.68
CA LEU A 298 4.45 -5.08 2.57
C LEU A 298 3.64 -6.37 2.34
N CYS A 299 2.34 -6.24 2.09
CA CYS A 299 1.45 -7.37 1.87
C CYS A 299 1.55 -7.97 0.46
N ASN A 300 2.31 -7.32 -0.45
CA ASN A 300 2.49 -7.76 -1.84
C ASN A 300 3.94 -8.12 -2.18
N THR A 301 4.94 -7.53 -1.51
CA THR A 301 6.36 -7.74 -1.86
C THR A 301 6.98 -8.99 -1.28
N GLY A 302 6.29 -9.70 -0.39
CA GLY A 302 6.80 -10.90 0.30
C GLY A 302 7.00 -10.75 1.81
N GLY A 303 6.33 -9.77 2.45
CA GLY A 303 6.28 -9.60 3.90
C GLY A 303 7.34 -8.68 4.49
N ILE A 304 7.44 -8.68 5.79
CA ILE A 304 8.35 -7.83 6.58
C ILE A 304 9.82 -8.12 6.23
N THR A 305 10.18 -9.40 6.12
CA THR A 305 11.54 -9.85 5.78
C THR A 305 12.03 -9.24 4.46
N GLU A 306 11.23 -9.31 3.41
CA GLU A 306 11.61 -8.83 2.09
C GLU A 306 11.53 -7.31 2.00
N THR A 307 10.46 -6.71 2.56
CA THR A 307 10.30 -5.25 2.58
C THR A 307 11.46 -4.57 3.29
N LYS A 308 11.91 -5.11 4.44
CA LYS A 308 13.08 -4.55 5.14
C LYS A 308 14.34 -4.54 4.28
N LYS A 309 14.59 -5.64 3.52
CA LYS A 309 15.72 -5.70 2.58
C LYS A 309 15.61 -4.68 1.45
N ILE A 310 14.41 -4.49 0.91
CA ILE A 310 14.14 -3.47 -0.12
C ILE A 310 14.44 -2.07 0.45
N CYS A 311 13.99 -1.77 1.66
CA CYS A 311 14.25 -0.49 2.33
C CYS A 311 15.76 -0.26 2.57
N ASP A 312 16.48 -1.28 3.00
CA ASP A 312 17.93 -1.20 3.22
C ASP A 312 18.72 -0.99 1.90
N MET A 313 18.25 -1.62 0.81
CA MET A 313 18.82 -1.38 -0.53
C MET A 313 18.56 0.06 -0.98
N ALA A 314 17.34 0.57 -0.80
CA ALA A 314 16.96 1.95 -1.14
C ALA A 314 17.83 2.98 -0.42
N GLN A 315 18.17 2.74 0.85
CA GLN A 315 19.01 3.63 1.64
C GLN A 315 20.40 3.80 1.02
N VAL A 316 20.98 2.75 0.42
CA VAL A 316 22.30 2.82 -0.25
C VAL A 316 22.28 3.76 -1.46
N TYR A 317 21.11 3.97 -2.05
CA TYR A 317 20.89 4.84 -3.22
C TYR A 317 20.28 6.20 -2.87
N ASP A 318 20.23 6.56 -1.59
CA ASP A 318 19.63 7.81 -1.08
C ASP A 318 18.15 7.98 -1.45
N MET A 319 17.42 6.88 -1.53
CA MET A 319 15.98 6.89 -1.82
C MET A 319 15.18 6.84 -0.52
N GLY A 320 14.16 7.69 -0.42
CA GLY A 320 13.14 7.63 0.63
C GLY A 320 12.22 6.42 0.45
N VAL A 321 11.56 6.03 1.52
CA VAL A 321 10.58 4.94 1.54
C VAL A 321 9.25 5.45 2.07
N GLN A 322 8.20 5.23 1.31
CA GLN A 322 6.81 5.29 1.73
C GLN A 322 6.23 3.90 1.49
N ILE A 323 5.87 3.18 2.54
CA ILE A 323 5.23 1.87 2.36
C ILE A 323 3.81 2.09 1.85
N HIS A 324 3.48 1.51 0.68
CA HIS A 324 2.12 1.50 0.17
C HIS A 324 1.22 0.68 1.10
N VAL A 325 0.11 1.27 1.55
CA VAL A 325 -0.81 0.64 2.49
C VAL A 325 -2.24 0.75 1.96
N CYS A 326 -2.67 -0.31 1.31
CA CYS A 326 -4.02 -0.41 0.76
C CYS A 326 -4.64 -1.76 1.13
N GLY A 327 -4.57 -2.10 2.41
CA GLY A 327 -5.03 -3.36 2.99
C GLY A 327 -5.91 -3.15 4.21
N GLY A 328 -6.01 -4.18 5.02
CA GLY A 328 -6.76 -4.18 6.27
C GLY A 328 -5.92 -3.74 7.48
N PRO A 329 -6.47 -3.95 8.69
CA PRO A 329 -5.80 -3.51 9.92
C PRO A 329 -4.48 -4.24 10.20
N ILE A 330 -4.27 -5.45 9.69
CA ILE A 330 -3.00 -6.18 9.81
C ILE A 330 -1.93 -5.52 8.92
N ALA A 331 -2.29 -5.13 7.69
CA ALA A 331 -1.39 -4.42 6.78
C ALA A 331 -0.91 -3.10 7.38
N THR A 332 -1.84 -2.27 7.89
CA THR A 332 -1.51 -0.99 8.56
C THR A 332 -0.57 -1.23 9.76
N ALA A 333 -0.91 -2.15 10.65
CA ALA A 333 -0.10 -2.41 11.84
C ALA A 333 1.32 -2.89 11.48
N ALA A 334 1.45 -3.79 10.51
CA ALA A 334 2.74 -4.29 10.05
C ALA A 334 3.60 -3.19 9.39
N ALA A 335 2.97 -2.31 8.56
CA ALA A 335 3.65 -1.17 7.96
C ALA A 335 4.21 -0.23 9.02
N LEU A 336 3.41 0.15 10.03
CA LEU A 336 3.85 1.00 11.14
C LEU A 336 5.08 0.44 11.87
N GLN A 337 5.18 -0.91 12.02
CA GLN A 337 6.34 -1.54 12.65
C GLN A 337 7.62 -1.41 11.81
N VAL A 338 7.51 -1.58 10.49
CA VAL A 338 8.66 -1.47 9.58
C VAL A 338 9.08 0.00 9.44
N GLU A 339 8.14 0.90 9.21
CA GLU A 339 8.38 2.35 9.07
C GLU A 339 9.03 2.96 10.29
N ALA A 340 8.66 2.49 11.48
CA ALA A 340 9.31 2.91 12.72
C ALA A 340 10.80 2.54 12.76
N ALA A 341 11.21 1.45 12.08
CA ALA A 341 12.56 0.90 12.19
C ALA A 341 13.49 1.26 11.02
N ILE A 342 12.97 1.82 9.93
CA ILE A 342 13.79 2.17 8.76
C ILE A 342 14.28 3.63 8.81
N PRO A 343 15.59 3.89 8.61
CA PRO A 343 16.13 5.25 8.69
C PRO A 343 15.68 6.18 7.56
N ASN A 344 15.32 5.62 6.41
CA ASN A 344 14.91 6.34 5.20
C ASN A 344 13.38 6.43 5.02
N PHE A 345 12.62 6.34 6.11
CA PHE A 345 11.18 6.59 6.12
C PHE A 345 10.87 8.02 5.65
N THR A 346 9.88 8.17 4.77
CA THR A 346 9.44 9.45 4.24
C THR A 346 8.11 9.88 4.85
N ILE A 347 7.06 9.07 4.65
CA ILE A 347 5.69 9.38 5.08
C ILE A 347 4.84 8.10 5.05
N HIS A 348 3.82 8.00 5.91
CA HIS A 348 2.88 6.87 5.97
C HIS A 348 1.63 7.14 5.15
N GLU A 349 1.09 6.12 4.52
CA GLU A 349 -0.17 6.19 3.78
C GLU A 349 -1.38 5.94 4.67
N GLU A 350 -2.20 6.97 4.91
CA GLU A 350 -3.52 6.80 5.49
C GLU A 350 -4.57 6.73 4.38
N HIS A 351 -4.94 5.51 4.02
CA HIS A 351 -5.89 5.29 2.94
C HIS A 351 -7.33 5.60 3.39
N ASN A 352 -8.13 6.27 2.55
CA ASN A 352 -9.53 6.60 2.86
C ASN A 352 -10.39 5.38 3.21
N ALA A 353 -10.01 4.19 2.76
CA ALA A 353 -10.69 2.94 3.13
C ALA A 353 -10.64 2.67 4.64
N ASN A 354 -9.56 3.08 5.33
CA ASN A 354 -9.41 2.91 6.77
C ASN A 354 -10.45 3.69 7.58
N LEU A 355 -11.09 4.68 6.98
CA LEU A 355 -12.18 5.45 7.59
C LEU A 355 -13.54 4.73 7.50
N LYS A 356 -13.63 3.62 6.78
CA LYS A 356 -14.85 2.84 6.65
C LYS A 356 -15.06 1.94 7.87
N ASN A 357 -16.30 1.81 8.32
CA ASN A 357 -16.65 1.02 9.49
C ASN A 357 -16.15 -0.42 9.43
N ILE A 358 -16.16 -1.05 8.24
CA ILE A 358 -15.68 -2.43 8.10
C ILE A 358 -14.19 -2.58 8.45
N PHE A 359 -13.36 -1.60 8.10
CA PHE A 359 -11.94 -1.58 8.46
C PHE A 359 -11.75 -1.35 9.96
N ILE A 360 -12.49 -0.36 10.51
CA ILE A 360 -12.43 -0.02 11.94
C ILE A 360 -12.85 -1.21 12.81
N GLN A 361 -13.88 -1.95 12.40
CA GLN A 361 -14.43 -3.08 13.15
C GLN A 361 -13.66 -4.39 12.96
N ALA A 362 -12.91 -4.52 11.87
CA ALA A 362 -12.16 -5.74 11.58
C ALA A 362 -10.97 -5.95 12.52
N GLY A 363 -10.26 -4.88 12.87
CA GLY A 363 -9.13 -4.90 13.80
C GLY A 363 -9.57 -4.70 15.25
N LYS A 364 -8.92 -5.41 16.18
CA LYS A 364 -9.15 -5.23 17.61
C LYS A 364 -8.71 -3.86 18.11
N TYR A 365 -7.67 -3.31 17.52
CA TYR A 365 -7.12 -2.00 17.86
C TYR A 365 -7.29 -1.07 16.65
N TYR A 366 -7.94 0.08 16.88
CA TYR A 366 -8.09 1.08 15.83
C TYR A 366 -6.95 2.09 15.94
N TYR A 367 -5.96 1.92 15.07
CA TYR A 367 -4.88 2.89 14.91
C TYR A 367 -5.32 3.97 13.95
N LYS A 368 -5.19 5.22 14.36
CA LYS A 368 -5.45 6.40 13.55
C LYS A 368 -4.40 7.48 13.84
N PRO A 369 -4.09 8.32 12.88
CA PRO A 369 -3.18 9.43 13.13
C PRO A 369 -3.87 10.51 13.98
N GLU A 370 -3.08 11.16 14.81
CA GLU A 370 -3.47 12.33 15.57
C GLU A 370 -2.69 13.54 15.03
N ASN A 371 -3.41 14.56 14.53
CA ASN A 371 -2.80 15.72 13.87
C ASN A 371 -1.81 15.32 12.77
N GLY A 372 -2.20 14.37 11.90
CA GLY A 372 -1.38 13.89 10.80
C GLY A 372 -0.22 12.96 11.17
N TYR A 373 -0.14 12.45 12.42
CA TYR A 373 0.95 11.58 12.87
C TYR A 373 0.44 10.32 13.57
N TYR A 374 0.99 9.18 13.20
CA TYR A 374 0.81 7.94 13.92
C TYR A 374 1.77 7.82 15.11
N THR A 375 1.25 7.28 16.21
CA THR A 375 2.06 6.71 17.29
C THR A 375 2.20 5.22 17.03
N VAL A 376 3.44 4.74 16.94
CA VAL A 376 3.72 3.32 16.65
C VAL A 376 3.30 2.45 17.83
N PRO A 377 2.48 1.41 17.62
CA PRO A 377 2.06 0.51 18.68
C PRO A 377 3.24 -0.20 19.38
N ASP A 378 3.20 -0.23 20.71
CA ASP A 378 4.23 -0.89 21.55
C ASP A 378 3.78 -2.29 22.05
N LEU A 379 2.67 -2.82 21.52
CA LEU A 379 2.20 -4.17 21.83
C LEU A 379 3.13 -5.23 21.23
N PRO A 380 3.27 -6.41 21.86
CA PRO A 380 4.05 -7.52 21.31
C PRO A 380 3.57 -7.94 19.91
N GLY A 381 4.50 -8.36 19.08
CA GLY A 381 4.23 -8.70 17.68
C GLY A 381 4.06 -7.47 16.81
N ILE A 382 3.17 -7.55 15.81
CA ILE A 382 2.78 -6.39 15.00
C ILE A 382 1.85 -5.43 15.75
N GLY A 383 1.30 -5.87 16.90
CA GLY A 383 0.42 -5.05 17.74
C GLY A 383 -1.03 -5.03 17.25
N GLN A 384 -1.47 -6.00 16.45
CA GLN A 384 -2.86 -6.06 15.95
C GLN A 384 -3.41 -7.49 16.03
N GLU A 385 -4.72 -7.58 16.17
CA GLU A 385 -5.51 -8.82 16.17
C GLU A 385 -6.78 -8.59 15.33
N MET A 386 -7.30 -9.65 14.72
CA MET A 386 -8.60 -9.60 14.06
C MET A 386 -9.73 -9.84 15.06
N THR A 387 -10.87 -9.16 14.88
CA THR A 387 -12.06 -9.37 15.72
C THR A 387 -12.82 -10.65 15.34
N ASP A 388 -13.40 -11.33 16.35
CA ASP A 388 -14.21 -12.53 16.10
C ASP A 388 -15.46 -12.21 15.26
N GLU A 389 -16.03 -11.02 15.42
CA GLU A 389 -17.19 -10.52 14.66
C GLU A 389 -16.86 -10.43 13.16
N PHE A 390 -15.71 -9.87 12.82
CA PHE A 390 -15.26 -9.82 11.42
C PHE A 390 -14.95 -11.21 10.87
N LEU A 391 -14.23 -12.04 11.63
CA LEU A 391 -13.84 -13.39 11.22
C LEU A 391 -15.05 -14.29 10.97
N ALA A 392 -16.14 -14.08 11.70
CA ALA A 392 -17.40 -14.82 11.50
C ALA A 392 -18.07 -14.52 10.15
N THR A 393 -17.75 -13.39 9.52
CA THR A 393 -18.25 -13.04 8.17
C THR A 393 -17.42 -13.64 7.04
N CYS A 394 -16.22 -14.18 7.36
CA CYS A 394 -15.27 -14.67 6.38
C CYS A 394 -15.47 -16.16 6.04
N ARG A 395 -15.18 -16.52 4.79
CA ARG A 395 -14.95 -17.92 4.43
C ARG A 395 -13.65 -18.40 5.08
N LYS A 396 -13.72 -19.46 5.87
CA LYS A 396 -12.57 -20.02 6.59
C LYS A 396 -12.15 -21.38 6.04
N VAL A 397 -10.84 -21.57 5.86
CA VAL A 397 -10.21 -22.87 5.59
C VAL A 397 -9.11 -23.10 6.62
N VAL A 398 -9.05 -24.29 7.18
CA VAL A 398 -8.03 -24.68 8.18
C VAL A 398 -7.14 -25.76 7.60
N ILE A 399 -5.84 -25.50 7.54
CA ILE A 399 -4.80 -26.43 7.14
C ILE A 399 -4.11 -26.97 8.40
N ARG A 400 -3.98 -28.28 8.49
CA ARG A 400 -3.33 -28.98 9.62
C ARG A 400 -2.32 -29.99 9.09
N GLY A 401 -1.31 -30.31 9.90
CA GLY A 401 -0.38 -31.40 9.66
C GLY A 401 -0.96 -32.78 10.01
#